data_9984ff16070d27cd2002f2b813222299
#
_entry.id   9984ff16070d27cd2002f2b813222299
#
_cell.length_a   1.000
_cell.length_b   1.000
_cell.length_c   1.000
_cell.angle_alpha   90.00
_cell.angle_beta   90.00
_cell.angle_gamma   90.00
#
_symmetry.space_group_name_H-M   'P 1'
#
loop_
_entity.id
_entity.type
_entity.pdbx_description
1 polymer ?
#
loop_
_entity_poly.entity_id
_entity_poly.type
_entity_poly.pdbx_seq_one_letter_code
_entity_poly.pdbx_strand_id
1 'polypeptide(L)'
;YDKRHGWREPINLLSKISESIFEELQAGNLEILYEESNTSDELGMKQLNISVIRDFFKELVNLDKHSGGIVIDVKPERVLYLNNAFQLESLFWDDAYKWARRKIDINKLGPRPQNFYDILRMGDLIYLSEQNGNYYLDQIPDAEVAFISTDPSNGAIKTYIGGLNFSKSNFDRIKQSYPQAGSSFKPFIYASAFANGYQASDKINDAPIIFEDANLESSWRPENYTGKFYGPIRLREALVQSVNLVSIKLLREMGIPLTQSFISKFGFSKSRLAPDLSLALGSSSFSPAEMVRAYSILAHPEKRNGLFFIEKIVNRNGETIFE
;
A
#
# COMPACT_ATOMS: atom_id res chain seq x y z
N TYR A 1 -5.53 5.93 -5.32
CA TYR A 1 -5.22 4.71 -6.09
C TYR A 1 -6.50 3.93 -6.40
N ASP A 2 -7.27 3.52 -5.40
CA ASP A 2 -8.43 2.64 -5.53
C ASP A 2 -9.54 3.19 -6.43
N LYS A 3 -9.90 4.47 -6.28
CA LYS A 3 -10.91 5.12 -7.13
C LYS A 3 -10.54 5.15 -8.62
N ARG A 4 -9.25 5.06 -8.95
CA ARG A 4 -8.76 4.94 -10.34
C ARG A 4 -8.84 3.51 -10.89
N HIS A 5 -8.88 2.50 -10.01
CA HIS A 5 -8.86 1.08 -10.38
C HIS A 5 -10.26 0.45 -10.33
N GLY A 6 -11.27 1.23 -10.04
CA GLY A 6 -12.67 0.88 -10.18
C GLY A 6 -13.34 0.39 -8.90
N TRP A 7 -14.64 0.30 -9.00
CA TRP A 7 -15.54 -0.21 -7.99
C TRP A 7 -15.53 -1.74 -7.98
N ARG A 8 -15.34 -2.30 -6.82
CA ARG A 8 -15.48 -3.75 -6.58
C ARG A 8 -16.88 -4.01 -6.08
N GLU A 9 -17.53 -5.03 -6.64
CA GLU A 9 -18.84 -5.43 -6.18
C GLU A 9 -18.82 -5.71 -4.67
N PRO A 10 -19.75 -5.14 -3.90
CA PRO A 10 -19.87 -5.39 -2.48
C PRO A 10 -20.20 -6.87 -2.21
N ILE A 11 -19.91 -7.31 -0.99
CA ILE A 11 -20.44 -8.59 -0.50
C ILE A 11 -21.96 -8.42 -0.34
N ASN A 12 -22.74 -9.31 -0.95
CA ASN A 12 -24.19 -9.28 -0.85
C ASN A 12 -24.70 -10.32 0.15
N LEU A 13 -25.56 -9.89 1.06
CA LEU A 13 -26.09 -10.70 2.16
C LEU A 13 -27.38 -11.43 1.84
N LEU A 14 -28.04 -11.20 0.69
CA LEU A 14 -29.30 -11.86 0.31
C LEU A 14 -29.21 -13.38 0.30
N SER A 15 -28.01 -13.95 0.04
CA SER A 15 -27.83 -15.40 0.14
C SER A 15 -27.78 -15.95 1.57
N LYS A 16 -27.68 -15.08 2.58
CA LYS A 16 -27.49 -15.43 3.99
C LYS A 16 -28.63 -14.93 4.89
N ILE A 17 -29.44 -14.00 4.41
CA ILE A 17 -30.52 -13.33 5.14
C ILE A 17 -31.77 -13.42 4.31
N SER A 18 -32.91 -13.79 4.91
CA SER A 18 -34.17 -13.91 4.18
C SER A 18 -34.68 -12.54 3.71
N GLU A 19 -35.30 -12.53 2.56
CA GLU A 19 -35.83 -11.33 1.91
C GLU A 19 -36.90 -10.64 2.78
N SER A 20 -37.68 -11.42 3.57
CA SER A 20 -38.66 -10.89 4.50
C SER A 20 -38.11 -9.97 5.58
N ILE A 21 -36.88 -10.14 6.00
CA ILE A 21 -36.25 -9.25 6.97
C ILE A 21 -35.95 -7.88 6.32
N PHE A 22 -35.55 -7.86 5.07
CA PHE A 22 -35.35 -6.60 4.34
C PHE A 22 -36.68 -5.85 4.15
N GLU A 23 -37.79 -6.56 3.94
CA GLU A 23 -39.13 -5.96 3.85
C GLU A 23 -39.57 -5.32 5.18
N GLU A 24 -39.33 -5.98 6.30
CA GLU A 24 -39.57 -5.43 7.66
C GLU A 24 -38.73 -4.18 7.93
N LEU A 25 -37.45 -4.24 7.60
CA LEU A 25 -36.53 -3.10 7.75
C LEU A 25 -36.91 -1.93 6.82
N GLN A 26 -37.37 -2.21 5.61
CA GLN A 26 -37.91 -1.19 4.69
C GLN A 26 -39.16 -0.51 5.26
N ALA A 27 -40.02 -1.25 5.96
CA ALA A 27 -41.17 -0.73 6.66
C ALA A 27 -40.82 0.08 7.93
N GLY A 28 -39.52 0.11 8.33
CA GLY A 28 -39.03 0.81 9.51
C GLY A 28 -39.16 0.02 10.81
N ASN A 29 -39.47 -1.27 10.73
CA ASN A 29 -39.56 -2.15 11.88
C ASN A 29 -38.15 -2.56 12.37
N LEU A 30 -37.53 -1.74 13.21
CA LEU A 30 -36.21 -1.99 13.80
C LEU A 30 -36.27 -2.90 15.03
N GLU A 31 -37.44 -3.13 15.62
CA GLU A 31 -37.60 -4.02 16.78
C GLU A 31 -37.14 -5.43 16.48
N ILE A 32 -37.29 -5.88 15.26
CA ILE A 32 -36.81 -7.17 14.75
C ILE A 32 -35.30 -7.39 15.01
N LEU A 33 -34.51 -6.34 15.14
CA LEU A 33 -33.06 -6.41 15.41
C LEU A 33 -32.75 -6.63 16.90
N TYR A 34 -33.71 -6.45 17.78
CA TYR A 34 -33.55 -6.48 19.24
C TYR A 34 -34.32 -7.62 19.91
N GLU A 35 -35.21 -8.32 19.22
CA GLU A 35 -35.98 -9.41 19.79
C GLU A 35 -35.09 -10.58 20.23
N GLU A 36 -35.05 -10.82 21.56
CA GLU A 36 -34.57 -12.07 22.15
C GLU A 36 -35.74 -13.02 22.26
N SER A 37 -35.84 -14.06 21.42
CA SER A 37 -36.95 -14.97 21.45
C SER A 37 -36.65 -16.32 22.07
N ASN A 38 -37.63 -16.81 22.84
CA ASN A 38 -37.64 -18.13 23.50
C ASN A 38 -38.54 -19.16 22.80
N THR A 39 -38.91 -19.00 21.49
CA THR A 39 -39.86 -19.91 20.84
C THR A 39 -39.55 -20.27 19.38
N SER A 40 -39.76 -21.55 19.13
CA SER A 40 -39.83 -22.41 17.92
C SER A 40 -39.71 -21.90 16.48
N ASP A 41 -39.00 -22.70 15.70
CA ASP A 41 -38.80 -22.87 14.23
C ASP A 41 -38.79 -21.65 13.28
N GLU A 42 -39.85 -20.91 13.07
CA GLU A 42 -39.82 -19.72 12.23
C GLU A 42 -39.09 -18.55 12.88
N LEU A 43 -39.24 -18.44 14.20
CA LEU A 43 -38.52 -17.45 15.02
C LEU A 43 -37.01 -17.76 15.12
N GLY A 44 -36.64 -19.03 15.11
CA GLY A 44 -35.25 -19.48 15.08
C GLY A 44 -34.49 -19.05 13.81
N MET A 45 -35.18 -19.06 12.66
CA MET A 45 -34.62 -18.55 11.39
C MET A 45 -34.48 -17.00 11.41
N LYS A 46 -35.46 -16.29 11.98
CA LYS A 46 -35.35 -14.83 12.16
C LYS A 46 -34.16 -14.45 13.04
N GLN A 47 -33.94 -15.16 14.16
CA GLN A 47 -32.80 -14.93 15.05
C GLN A 47 -31.47 -15.24 14.39
N LEU A 48 -31.37 -16.32 13.61
CA LEU A 48 -30.15 -16.65 12.87
C LEU A 48 -29.78 -15.51 11.89
N ASN A 49 -30.77 -14.95 11.21
CA ASN A 49 -30.58 -13.87 10.26
C ASN A 49 -30.12 -12.56 10.94
N ILE A 50 -30.62 -12.27 12.14
CA ILE A 50 -30.19 -11.08 12.92
C ILE A 50 -28.78 -11.27 13.46
N SER A 51 -28.42 -12.48 13.92
CA SER A 51 -27.05 -12.77 14.35
C SER A 51 -26.04 -12.56 13.22
N VAL A 52 -26.41 -12.95 11.99
CA VAL A 52 -25.59 -12.72 10.80
C VAL A 52 -25.37 -11.22 10.55
N ILE A 53 -26.41 -10.37 10.65
CA ILE A 53 -26.26 -8.92 10.51
C ILE A 53 -25.34 -8.35 11.59
N ARG A 54 -25.51 -8.76 12.85
CA ARG A 54 -24.67 -8.30 13.96
C ARG A 54 -23.21 -8.75 13.79
N ASP A 55 -22.99 -9.98 13.35
CA ASP A 55 -21.63 -10.51 13.15
C ASP A 55 -20.92 -9.81 12.00
N PHE A 56 -21.65 -9.47 10.91
CA PHE A 56 -21.10 -8.64 9.86
C PHE A 56 -20.63 -7.27 10.35
N PHE A 57 -21.42 -6.59 11.18
CA PHE A 57 -20.99 -5.30 11.74
C PHE A 57 -19.79 -5.42 12.69
N LYS A 58 -19.62 -6.56 13.37
CA LYS A 58 -18.42 -6.82 14.20
C LYS A 58 -17.17 -7.08 13.34
N GLU A 59 -17.36 -7.75 12.21
CA GLU A 59 -16.25 -8.10 11.27
C GLU A 59 -15.88 -6.95 10.35
N LEU A 60 -16.72 -5.91 10.24
CA LEU A 60 -16.39 -4.72 9.46
C LEU A 60 -15.08 -4.10 9.93
N VAL A 61 -14.16 -3.96 9.00
CA VAL A 61 -12.88 -3.28 9.27
C VAL A 61 -13.16 -1.84 9.67
N ASN A 62 -12.99 -1.56 10.96
CA ASN A 62 -13.18 -0.23 11.50
C ASN A 62 -11.95 0.62 11.14
N LEU A 63 -12.05 1.40 10.09
CA LEU A 63 -11.07 2.43 9.73
C LEU A 63 -11.58 3.76 10.30
N ASP A 64 -10.75 4.53 10.95
CA ASP A 64 -11.12 5.73 11.76
C ASP A 64 -12.07 6.74 11.09
N LYS A 65 -12.25 6.67 9.78
CA LYS A 65 -13.14 7.54 8.99
C LYS A 65 -14.13 6.79 8.12
N HIS A 66 -14.26 5.48 8.32
CA HIS A 66 -15.19 4.66 7.56
C HIS A 66 -16.16 3.99 8.50
N SER A 67 -17.43 4.01 8.15
CA SER A 67 -18.49 3.23 8.77
C SER A 67 -19.02 2.19 7.78
N GLY A 68 -19.64 1.15 8.29
CA GLY A 68 -20.29 0.14 7.47
C GLY A 68 -21.79 0.36 7.40
N GLY A 69 -22.40 -0.12 6.33
CA GLY A 69 -23.84 -0.15 6.18
C GLY A 69 -24.32 -1.35 5.37
N ILE A 70 -25.56 -1.77 5.62
CA ILE A 70 -26.23 -2.79 4.83
C ILE A 70 -27.32 -2.11 4.02
N VAL A 71 -27.31 -2.27 2.71
CA VAL A 71 -28.31 -1.68 1.82
C VAL A 71 -29.65 -2.38 1.99
N ILE A 72 -30.69 -1.63 2.38
CA ILE A 72 -32.04 -2.11 2.63
C ILE A 72 -32.93 -1.86 1.43
N ASP A 73 -32.84 -0.70 0.79
CA ASP A 73 -33.59 -0.36 -0.41
C ASP A 73 -32.73 0.47 -1.36
N VAL A 74 -32.89 0.25 -2.66
CA VAL A 74 -32.18 0.99 -3.70
C VAL A 74 -33.18 1.64 -4.63
N LYS A 75 -33.04 2.94 -4.86
CA LYS A 75 -33.72 3.72 -5.89
C LYS A 75 -32.67 4.45 -6.72
N PRO A 76 -32.97 4.93 -7.93
CA PRO A 76 -31.96 5.62 -8.75
C PRO A 76 -31.24 6.75 -8.02
N GLU A 77 -31.98 7.57 -7.29
CA GLU A 77 -31.47 8.78 -6.63
C GLU A 77 -31.21 8.61 -5.13
N ARG A 78 -31.57 7.46 -4.54
CA ARG A 78 -31.47 7.24 -3.10
C ARG A 78 -31.24 5.78 -2.75
N VAL A 79 -30.38 5.55 -1.77
CA VAL A 79 -30.22 4.26 -1.09
C VAL A 79 -30.62 4.43 0.37
N LEU A 80 -31.48 3.53 0.86
CA LEU A 80 -31.73 3.36 2.29
C LEU A 80 -30.77 2.28 2.80
N TYR A 81 -30.08 2.54 3.89
CA TYR A 81 -29.16 1.58 4.50
C TYR A 81 -29.29 1.56 6.04
N LEU A 82 -28.99 0.42 6.61
CA LEU A 82 -28.86 0.21 8.05
C LEU A 82 -27.41 0.44 8.44
N ASN A 83 -27.14 1.38 9.36
CA ASN A 83 -25.79 1.65 9.84
C ASN A 83 -25.38 0.71 10.99
N ASN A 84 -24.13 0.79 11.44
CA ASN A 84 -23.59 -0.02 12.52
C ASN A 84 -24.19 0.28 13.92
N ALA A 85 -24.92 1.39 14.07
CA ALA A 85 -25.72 1.72 15.24
C ALA A 85 -27.16 1.22 15.14
N PHE A 86 -27.47 0.40 14.12
CA PHE A 86 -28.83 -0.11 13.80
C PHE A 86 -29.85 1.01 13.53
N GLN A 87 -29.43 2.07 12.89
CA GLN A 87 -30.29 3.17 12.46
C GLN A 87 -30.44 3.16 10.95
N LEU A 88 -31.64 3.47 10.46
CA LEU A 88 -31.88 3.63 9.03
C LEU A 88 -31.49 5.04 8.60
N GLU A 89 -30.62 5.10 7.61
CA GLU A 89 -30.13 6.33 6.99
C GLU A 89 -30.27 6.30 5.49
N SER A 90 -30.18 7.46 4.86
CA SER A 90 -30.28 7.59 3.41
C SER A 90 -29.03 8.20 2.82
N LEU A 91 -28.59 7.60 1.72
CA LEU A 91 -27.54 8.12 0.88
C LEU A 91 -28.18 8.62 -0.43
N PHE A 92 -27.88 9.84 -0.84
CA PHE A 92 -28.41 10.43 -2.05
C PHE A 92 -27.37 10.40 -3.17
N TRP A 93 -27.86 10.25 -4.41
CA TRP A 93 -26.96 10.24 -5.57
C TRP A 93 -26.21 11.56 -5.70
N ASP A 94 -24.90 11.45 -5.92
CA ASP A 94 -24.01 12.53 -6.22
C ASP A 94 -23.13 12.18 -7.44
N ASP A 95 -22.89 13.15 -8.30
CA ASP A 95 -22.03 12.98 -9.48
C ASP A 95 -20.59 12.56 -9.11
N ALA A 96 -20.19 12.80 -7.86
CA ALA A 96 -18.94 12.26 -7.31
C ALA A 96 -18.88 10.72 -7.36
N TYR A 97 -20.01 10.02 -7.34
CA TYR A 97 -20.04 8.54 -7.45
C TYR A 97 -19.71 8.00 -8.84
N LYS A 98 -19.57 8.84 -9.86
CA LYS A 98 -19.14 8.44 -11.22
C LYS A 98 -17.75 7.76 -11.23
N TRP A 99 -17.00 7.83 -10.14
CA TRP A 99 -15.78 7.04 -9.97
C TRP A 99 -16.07 5.54 -9.82
N ALA A 100 -17.23 5.15 -9.29
CA ALA A 100 -17.59 3.78 -8.97
C ALA A 100 -17.88 2.94 -10.23
N ARG A 101 -16.99 3.02 -11.21
CA ARG A 101 -17.01 2.20 -12.43
C ARG A 101 -16.66 0.77 -12.07
N ARG A 102 -17.48 -0.20 -12.47
CA ARG A 102 -17.22 -1.61 -12.20
C ARG A 102 -15.82 -2.01 -12.68
N LYS A 103 -15.05 -2.62 -11.81
CA LYS A 103 -13.75 -3.21 -12.16
C LYS A 103 -13.99 -4.49 -12.96
N ILE A 104 -13.61 -4.50 -14.23
CA ILE A 104 -13.69 -5.68 -15.10
C ILE A 104 -12.39 -6.48 -15.04
N ASP A 105 -11.26 -5.79 -15.08
CA ASP A 105 -9.92 -6.35 -15.05
C ASP A 105 -8.95 -5.30 -14.48
N ILE A 106 -7.69 -5.69 -14.27
CA ILE A 106 -6.63 -4.82 -13.68
C ILE A 106 -6.49 -3.48 -14.42
N ASN A 107 -6.69 -3.50 -15.74
CA ASN A 107 -6.56 -2.33 -16.62
C ASN A 107 -7.86 -1.94 -17.32
N LYS A 108 -9.01 -2.56 -16.98
CA LYS A 108 -10.28 -2.32 -17.67
C LYS A 108 -11.40 -2.01 -16.71
N LEU A 109 -12.02 -0.86 -16.92
CA LEU A 109 -13.19 -0.40 -16.18
C LEU A 109 -14.42 -0.41 -17.05
N GLY A 110 -15.57 -0.67 -16.44
CA GLY A 110 -16.89 -0.54 -17.04
C GLY A 110 -17.27 0.91 -17.35
N PRO A 111 -18.49 1.15 -17.84
CA PRO A 111 -19.03 2.49 -18.06
C PRO A 111 -19.11 3.27 -16.73
N ARG A 112 -19.29 4.58 -16.83
CA ARG A 112 -19.58 5.42 -15.67
C ARG A 112 -21.01 5.16 -15.20
N PRO A 113 -21.24 4.91 -13.91
CA PRO A 113 -22.58 4.75 -13.38
C PRO A 113 -23.37 6.06 -13.49
N GLN A 114 -24.68 5.94 -13.70
CA GLN A 114 -25.59 7.07 -13.84
C GLN A 114 -26.47 7.24 -12.59
N ASN A 115 -26.66 6.17 -11.83
CA ASN A 115 -27.45 6.14 -10.62
C ASN A 115 -27.06 4.93 -9.76
N PHE A 116 -27.69 4.78 -8.58
CA PHE A 116 -27.36 3.70 -7.66
C PHE A 116 -27.65 2.30 -8.18
N TYR A 117 -28.59 2.08 -9.08
CA TYR A 117 -28.84 0.75 -9.66
C TYR A 117 -27.65 0.18 -10.43
N ASP A 118 -26.76 1.05 -10.93
CA ASP A 118 -25.57 0.62 -11.66
C ASP A 118 -24.48 0.05 -10.73
N ILE A 119 -24.55 0.35 -9.42
CA ILE A 119 -23.46 0.05 -8.46
C ILE A 119 -23.89 -0.67 -7.20
N LEU A 120 -25.17 -0.59 -6.79
CA LEU A 120 -25.66 -1.17 -5.55
C LEU A 120 -26.96 -1.97 -5.76
N ARG A 121 -27.15 -2.94 -4.87
CA ARG A 121 -28.34 -3.78 -4.77
C ARG A 121 -28.74 -3.94 -3.32
N MET A 122 -29.99 -4.30 -3.07
CA MET A 122 -30.45 -4.69 -1.74
C MET A 122 -29.58 -5.82 -1.19
N GLY A 123 -29.26 -5.74 0.09
CA GLY A 123 -28.38 -6.69 0.77
C GLY A 123 -26.88 -6.42 0.61
N ASP A 124 -26.47 -5.41 -0.16
CA ASP A 124 -25.05 -5.08 -0.30
C ASP A 124 -24.48 -4.50 0.98
N LEU A 125 -23.29 -4.99 1.35
CA LEU A 125 -22.49 -4.45 2.42
C LEU A 125 -21.64 -3.31 1.89
N ILE A 126 -21.92 -2.08 2.33
CA ILE A 126 -21.25 -0.87 1.86
C ILE A 126 -20.33 -0.28 2.93
N TYR A 127 -19.32 0.42 2.48
CA TYR A 127 -18.48 1.29 3.31
C TYR A 127 -18.77 2.75 2.99
N LEU A 128 -18.77 3.56 4.03
CA LEU A 128 -19.06 4.99 3.96
C LEU A 128 -17.90 5.76 4.57
N SER A 129 -17.46 6.83 3.93
CA SER A 129 -16.48 7.77 4.48
C SER A 129 -17.18 9.05 4.92
N GLU A 130 -16.85 9.54 6.11
CA GLU A 130 -17.33 10.81 6.59
C GLU A 130 -16.47 11.96 6.06
N GLN A 131 -17.12 12.96 5.47
CA GLN A 131 -16.47 14.18 5.00
C GLN A 131 -17.34 15.39 5.37
N ASN A 132 -16.85 16.25 6.26
CA ASN A 132 -17.56 17.45 6.72
C ASN A 132 -18.96 17.16 7.30
N GLY A 133 -19.13 16.08 8.04
CA GLY A 133 -20.39 15.67 8.63
C GLY A 133 -21.37 14.96 7.68
N ASN A 134 -20.99 14.72 6.43
CA ASN A 134 -21.78 13.95 5.46
C ASN A 134 -21.11 12.60 5.16
N TYR A 135 -21.91 11.58 4.94
CA TYR A 135 -21.45 10.25 4.55
C TYR A 135 -21.47 10.08 3.02
N TYR A 136 -20.41 9.54 2.49
CA TYR A 136 -20.26 9.24 1.07
C TYR A 136 -19.89 7.78 0.87
N LEU A 137 -20.43 7.17 -0.19
CA LEU A 137 -20.07 5.82 -0.59
C LEU A 137 -18.56 5.74 -0.85
N ASP A 138 -17.93 4.76 -0.24
CA ASP A 138 -16.51 4.47 -0.39
C ASP A 138 -16.25 2.96 -0.45
N GLN A 139 -15.02 2.56 -0.57
CA GLN A 139 -14.60 1.15 -0.51
C GLN A 139 -13.27 1.03 0.25
N ILE A 140 -13.10 -0.10 0.94
CA ILE A 140 -11.83 -0.38 1.61
C ILE A 140 -10.74 -0.60 0.54
N PRO A 141 -9.63 0.12 0.58
CA PRO A 141 -8.55 -0.07 -0.39
C PRO A 141 -7.98 -1.49 -0.41
N ASP A 142 -7.75 -2.05 -1.62
CA ASP A 142 -6.93 -3.26 -1.78
C ASP A 142 -5.46 -2.95 -1.61
N ALA A 143 -5.06 -1.73 -2.01
CA ALA A 143 -3.69 -1.29 -1.89
C ALA A 143 -3.33 -1.07 -0.42
N GLU A 144 -2.17 -1.58 -0.05
CA GLU A 144 -1.57 -1.33 1.25
C GLU A 144 -0.44 -0.32 1.10
N VAL A 145 -0.25 0.51 2.12
CA VAL A 145 0.78 1.54 2.16
C VAL A 145 1.58 1.39 3.45
N ALA A 146 2.89 1.52 3.32
CA ALA A 146 3.78 1.68 4.47
C ALA A 146 4.55 2.99 4.33
N PHE A 147 4.79 3.64 5.44
CA PHE A 147 5.55 4.88 5.48
C PHE A 147 6.46 4.92 6.71
N ILE A 148 7.73 5.23 6.50
CA ILE A 148 8.69 5.45 7.57
C ILE A 148 9.48 6.73 7.30
N SER A 149 9.66 7.54 8.33
CA SER A 149 10.60 8.66 8.31
C SER A 149 11.47 8.66 9.54
N THR A 150 12.71 9.11 9.38
CA THR A 150 13.72 9.13 10.45
C THR A 150 14.44 10.46 10.46
N ASP A 151 15.00 10.81 11.61
CA ASP A 151 15.98 11.87 11.72
C ASP A 151 17.33 11.31 11.28
N PRO A 152 17.92 11.79 10.18
CA PRO A 152 19.18 11.24 9.69
C PRO A 152 20.35 11.57 10.62
N SER A 153 20.23 12.56 11.53
CA SER A 153 21.30 12.96 12.43
C SER A 153 21.52 11.98 13.58
N ASN A 154 20.47 11.25 14.01
CA ASN A 154 20.55 10.34 15.15
C ASN A 154 19.88 8.98 14.93
N GLY A 155 19.07 8.80 13.88
CA GLY A 155 18.35 7.57 13.58
C GLY A 155 16.99 7.44 14.28
N ALA A 156 16.53 8.50 15.00
CA ALA A 156 15.21 8.49 15.63
C ALA A 156 14.09 8.36 14.61
N ILE A 157 13.19 7.42 14.81
CA ILE A 157 12.02 7.22 13.96
C ILE A 157 10.99 8.31 14.33
N LYS A 158 10.63 9.14 13.35
CA LYS A 158 9.64 10.22 13.51
C LYS A 158 8.24 9.79 13.09
N THR A 159 8.15 8.90 12.10
CA THR A 159 6.86 8.34 11.64
C THR A 159 7.06 6.88 11.28
N TYR A 160 6.09 6.05 11.65
CA TYR A 160 6.10 4.63 11.37
C TYR A 160 4.66 4.13 11.12
N ILE A 161 4.37 3.80 9.88
CA ILE A 161 3.07 3.27 9.44
C ILE A 161 3.34 1.98 8.68
N GLY A 162 3.12 0.83 9.31
CA GLY A 162 3.43 -0.48 8.76
C GLY A 162 2.35 -1.05 7.82
N GLY A 163 1.18 -0.44 7.80
CA GLY A 163 0.02 -0.83 6.97
C GLY A 163 -1.16 0.09 7.19
N LEU A 164 -2.24 -0.14 6.46
CA LEU A 164 -3.43 0.70 6.51
C LEU A 164 -4.15 0.59 7.86
N ASN A 165 -4.34 -0.63 8.35
CA ASN A 165 -5.04 -0.90 9.60
C ASN A 165 -4.57 -2.24 10.19
N PHE A 166 -4.29 -2.26 11.49
CA PHE A 166 -3.79 -3.45 12.19
C PHE A 166 -4.84 -4.58 12.26
N SER A 167 -6.12 -4.25 12.42
CA SER A 167 -7.21 -5.23 12.44
C SER A 167 -7.40 -5.92 11.08
N LYS A 168 -7.11 -5.20 9.97
CA LYS A 168 -7.14 -5.77 8.63
C LYS A 168 -5.93 -6.68 8.37
N SER A 169 -4.75 -6.27 8.82
CA SER A 169 -3.51 -6.99 8.59
C SER A 169 -2.45 -6.63 9.63
N ASN A 170 -1.98 -7.65 10.36
CA ASN A 170 -0.88 -7.52 11.33
C ASN A 170 0.49 -7.52 10.65
N PHE A 171 0.54 -7.63 9.32
CA PHE A 171 1.79 -7.67 8.57
C PHE A 171 2.44 -6.28 8.53
N ASP A 172 3.57 -6.14 9.21
CA ASP A 172 4.36 -4.91 9.25
C ASP A 172 5.22 -4.79 7.97
N ARG A 173 4.75 -4.02 7.02
CA ARG A 173 5.42 -3.84 5.71
C ARG A 173 6.72 -3.07 5.78
N ILE A 174 7.00 -2.40 6.89
CA ILE A 174 8.28 -1.69 7.07
C ILE A 174 9.41 -2.65 7.38
N LYS A 175 9.13 -3.70 8.17
CA LYS A 175 10.15 -4.69 8.59
C LYS A 175 10.03 -6.03 7.90
N GLN A 176 8.82 -6.46 7.54
CA GLN A 176 8.54 -7.81 7.08
C GLN A 176 8.39 -7.93 5.56
N SER A 177 8.17 -6.82 4.83
CA SER A 177 8.19 -6.86 3.37
C SER A 177 9.57 -6.54 2.83
N TYR A 178 9.93 -7.23 1.75
CA TYR A 178 11.21 -7.06 1.06
C TYR A 178 10.95 -6.79 -0.43
N PRO A 179 10.39 -5.64 -0.78
CA PRO A 179 10.21 -5.28 -2.17
C PRO A 179 11.57 -5.09 -2.85
N GLN A 180 11.59 -5.33 -4.16
CA GLN A 180 12.75 -5.01 -4.98
C GLN A 180 13.03 -3.50 -4.93
N ALA A 181 14.27 -3.12 -4.65
CA ALA A 181 14.63 -1.71 -4.46
C ALA A 181 14.48 -0.88 -5.74
N GLY A 182 14.68 -1.50 -6.91
CA GLY A 182 14.61 -0.83 -8.19
C GLY A 182 15.56 0.35 -8.27
N SER A 183 15.22 1.35 -9.05
CA SER A 183 16.06 2.53 -9.28
C SER A 183 16.36 3.37 -8.02
N SER A 184 15.64 3.16 -6.91
CA SER A 184 16.00 3.79 -5.64
C SER A 184 17.35 3.30 -5.09
N PHE A 185 17.89 2.21 -5.65
CA PHE A 185 19.20 1.69 -5.28
C PHE A 185 20.37 2.40 -5.99
N LYS A 186 20.14 3.06 -7.11
CA LYS A 186 21.20 3.72 -7.91
C LYS A 186 22.08 4.70 -7.14
N PRO A 187 21.56 5.53 -6.20
CA PRO A 187 22.43 6.42 -5.41
C PRO A 187 23.58 5.71 -4.72
N PHE A 188 23.41 4.46 -4.29
CA PHE A 188 24.48 3.68 -3.64
C PHE A 188 25.53 3.19 -4.65
N ILE A 189 25.14 2.86 -5.87
CA ILE A 189 26.05 2.54 -6.96
C ILE A 189 26.90 3.76 -7.31
N TYR A 190 26.28 4.94 -7.44
CA TYR A 190 26.99 6.19 -7.74
C TYR A 190 27.87 6.65 -6.56
N ALA A 191 27.43 6.47 -5.32
CA ALA A 191 28.26 6.73 -4.15
C ALA A 191 29.53 5.84 -4.16
N SER A 192 29.38 4.55 -4.54
CA SER A 192 30.52 3.67 -4.73
C SER A 192 31.47 4.19 -5.82
N ALA A 193 30.94 4.67 -6.94
CA ALA A 193 31.74 5.24 -8.01
C ALA A 193 32.52 6.47 -7.56
N PHE A 194 31.88 7.40 -6.88
CA PHE A 194 32.54 8.60 -6.38
C PHE A 194 33.62 8.28 -5.35
N ALA A 195 33.39 7.29 -4.49
CA ALA A 195 34.41 6.80 -3.58
C ALA A 195 35.60 6.12 -4.29
N ASN A 196 35.45 5.69 -5.51
CA ASN A 196 36.48 5.07 -6.35
C ASN A 196 37.07 6.02 -7.40
N GLY A 197 36.89 7.34 -7.23
CA GLY A 197 37.56 8.37 -8.02
C GLY A 197 36.78 8.93 -9.20
N TYR A 198 35.58 8.42 -9.48
CA TYR A 198 34.70 9.04 -10.47
C TYR A 198 34.19 10.40 -9.99
N GLN A 199 33.94 11.30 -10.92
CA GLN A 199 33.38 12.61 -10.65
C GLN A 199 31.97 12.75 -11.25
N ALA A 200 31.15 13.61 -10.67
CA ALA A 200 29.79 13.88 -11.17
C ALA A 200 29.77 14.46 -12.61
N SER A 201 30.90 15.05 -13.04
CA SER A 201 31.13 15.58 -14.38
C SER A 201 31.55 14.54 -15.40
N ASP A 202 32.02 13.36 -14.97
CA ASP A 202 32.51 12.32 -15.87
C ASP A 202 31.39 11.84 -16.80
N LYS A 203 31.76 11.50 -18.02
CA LYS A 203 30.81 11.09 -19.05
C LYS A 203 30.93 9.60 -19.31
N ILE A 204 29.78 8.94 -19.32
CA ILE A 204 29.65 7.56 -19.84
C ILE A 204 28.71 7.58 -21.03
N ASN A 205 29.05 6.79 -22.05
CA ASN A 205 28.24 6.71 -23.26
C ASN A 205 27.00 5.84 -23.01
N ASP A 206 25.80 6.46 -23.01
CA ASP A 206 24.52 5.79 -22.99
C ASP A 206 24.16 5.29 -24.38
N ALA A 207 24.57 4.08 -24.70
CA ALA A 207 24.34 3.41 -25.98
C ALA A 207 23.95 1.95 -25.73
N PRO A 208 23.23 1.31 -26.66
CA PRO A 208 22.87 -0.09 -26.56
C PRO A 208 24.07 -0.98 -26.25
N ILE A 209 23.86 -1.97 -25.43
CA ILE A 209 24.86 -2.97 -25.10
C ILE A 209 24.20 -4.33 -24.91
N ILE A 210 24.89 -5.37 -25.37
CA ILE A 210 24.52 -6.75 -25.11
C ILE A 210 25.52 -7.28 -24.10
N PHE A 211 25.04 -7.85 -23.02
CA PHE A 211 25.87 -8.53 -22.05
C PHE A 211 25.74 -10.03 -22.24
N GLU A 212 26.85 -10.68 -22.51
CA GLU A 212 26.96 -12.13 -22.36
C GLU A 212 27.42 -12.38 -20.93
N ASP A 213 26.49 -12.72 -20.07
CA ASP A 213 26.77 -13.12 -18.69
C ASP A 213 26.59 -14.63 -18.59
N ALA A 214 27.64 -15.33 -18.19
CA ALA A 214 27.64 -16.80 -18.06
C ALA A 214 26.63 -17.33 -17.02
N ASN A 215 26.12 -16.45 -16.15
CA ASN A 215 25.13 -16.78 -15.14
C ASN A 215 23.68 -16.51 -15.59
N LEU A 216 23.46 -15.97 -16.77
CA LEU A 216 22.14 -15.73 -17.32
C LEU A 216 21.85 -16.75 -18.43
N GLU A 217 20.67 -17.37 -18.40
CA GLU A 217 20.22 -18.38 -19.39
C GLU A 217 20.12 -17.84 -20.83
N SER A 218 20.19 -16.51 -21.01
CA SER A 218 20.15 -15.84 -22.33
C SER A 218 20.94 -14.53 -22.31
N SER A 219 21.30 -14.02 -23.51
CA SER A 219 21.94 -12.70 -23.63
C SER A 219 21.05 -11.62 -23.04
N TRP A 220 21.57 -10.92 -22.01
CA TRP A 220 20.84 -9.84 -21.35
C TRP A 220 20.97 -8.54 -22.16
N ARG A 221 19.81 -7.96 -22.52
CA ARG A 221 19.71 -6.72 -23.31
C ARG A 221 18.93 -5.66 -22.53
N PRO A 222 19.56 -5.02 -21.53
CA PRO A 222 18.89 -3.98 -20.78
C PRO A 222 18.64 -2.74 -21.65
N GLU A 223 17.52 -2.07 -21.37
CA GLU A 223 17.12 -0.84 -22.03
C GLU A 223 16.84 0.26 -21.01
N ASN A 224 16.90 1.51 -21.46
CA ASN A 224 16.39 2.62 -20.67
C ASN A 224 14.85 2.59 -20.66
N TYR A 225 14.23 2.98 -19.56
CA TYR A 225 12.76 3.00 -19.42
C TYR A 225 12.06 3.80 -20.54
N THR A 226 12.72 4.85 -21.03
CA THR A 226 12.22 5.69 -22.13
C THR A 226 12.41 5.09 -23.52
N GLY A 227 13.16 4.01 -23.66
CA GLY A 227 13.59 3.44 -24.95
C GLY A 227 14.58 4.33 -25.71
N LYS A 228 15.03 5.45 -25.14
CA LYS A 228 15.95 6.41 -25.78
C LYS A 228 17.36 6.24 -25.24
N PHE A 229 18.33 6.61 -26.10
CA PHE A 229 19.75 6.65 -25.78
C PHE A 229 20.24 8.10 -25.87
N TYR A 230 21.04 8.51 -24.88
CA TYR A 230 21.50 9.91 -24.74
C TYR A 230 22.92 10.13 -25.26
N GLY A 231 23.63 9.06 -25.67
CA GLY A 231 25.03 9.16 -26.01
C GLY A 231 25.92 9.51 -24.81
N PRO A 232 27.02 10.27 -24.99
CA PRO A 232 27.89 10.67 -23.88
C PRO A 232 27.18 11.61 -22.91
N ILE A 233 26.74 11.09 -21.76
CA ILE A 233 26.00 11.81 -20.71
C ILE A 233 26.84 11.88 -19.42
N ARG A 234 26.75 12.99 -18.66
CA ARG A 234 27.43 13.14 -17.37
C ARG A 234 26.78 12.24 -16.30
N LEU A 235 27.57 11.73 -15.38
CA LEU A 235 27.07 10.89 -14.28
C LEU A 235 25.96 11.57 -13.47
N ARG A 236 26.09 12.87 -13.20
CA ARG A 236 25.04 13.66 -12.53
C ARG A 236 23.71 13.59 -13.29
N GLU A 237 23.73 13.83 -14.59
CA GLU A 237 22.54 13.84 -15.43
C GLU A 237 21.95 12.43 -15.56
N ALA A 238 22.80 11.43 -15.70
CA ALA A 238 22.39 10.02 -15.78
C ALA A 238 21.69 9.54 -14.50
N LEU A 239 22.17 9.96 -13.32
CA LEU A 239 21.51 9.66 -12.05
C LEU A 239 20.15 10.37 -11.95
N VAL A 240 20.07 11.66 -12.25
CA VAL A 240 18.82 12.46 -12.21
C VAL A 240 17.76 11.88 -13.14
N GLN A 241 18.16 11.45 -14.33
CA GLN A 241 17.26 10.84 -15.31
C GLN A 241 17.08 9.33 -15.10
N SER A 242 17.72 8.77 -14.07
CA SER A 242 17.66 7.33 -13.75
C SER A 242 18.03 6.42 -14.95
N VAL A 243 19.07 6.78 -15.71
CA VAL A 243 19.51 6.05 -16.90
C VAL A 243 20.03 4.67 -16.49
N ASN A 244 19.48 3.63 -17.10
CA ASN A 244 19.81 2.24 -16.75
C ASN A 244 21.19 1.83 -17.26
N LEU A 245 21.46 2.06 -18.53
CA LEU A 245 22.68 1.58 -19.18
C LEU A 245 23.93 2.21 -18.58
N VAL A 246 23.87 3.49 -18.22
CA VAL A 246 24.98 4.17 -17.53
C VAL A 246 25.28 3.53 -16.18
N SER A 247 24.23 3.24 -15.39
CA SER A 247 24.40 2.60 -14.08
C SER A 247 25.01 1.20 -14.17
N ILE A 248 24.62 0.43 -15.21
CA ILE A 248 25.16 -0.92 -15.48
C ILE A 248 26.62 -0.84 -15.89
N LYS A 249 26.96 0.07 -16.82
CA LYS A 249 28.35 0.28 -17.28
C LYS A 249 29.26 0.70 -16.13
N LEU A 250 28.77 1.62 -15.31
CA LEU A 250 29.48 2.09 -14.12
C LEU A 250 29.80 0.94 -13.15
N LEU A 251 28.80 0.10 -12.84
CA LEU A 251 29.00 -1.08 -12.00
C LEU A 251 29.97 -2.07 -12.61
N ARG A 252 29.88 -2.29 -13.93
CA ARG A 252 30.79 -3.19 -14.65
C ARG A 252 32.25 -2.71 -14.59
N GLU A 253 32.48 -1.42 -14.78
CA GLU A 253 33.81 -0.82 -14.73
C GLU A 253 34.43 -0.88 -13.34
N MET A 254 33.65 -0.65 -12.29
CA MET A 254 34.09 -0.76 -10.90
C MET A 254 34.31 -2.21 -10.43
N GLY A 255 33.51 -3.14 -10.97
CA GLY A 255 33.43 -4.51 -10.50
C GLY A 255 32.44 -4.74 -9.37
N ILE A 256 31.71 -5.84 -9.44
CA ILE A 256 30.63 -6.19 -8.50
C ILE A 256 31.16 -6.39 -7.08
N PRO A 257 32.25 -7.17 -6.81
CA PRO A 257 32.71 -7.43 -5.46
C PRO A 257 33.14 -6.16 -4.69
N LEU A 258 33.78 -5.23 -5.37
CA LEU A 258 34.21 -3.96 -4.80
C LEU A 258 32.98 -3.11 -4.45
N THR A 259 32.03 -3.01 -5.37
CA THR A 259 30.81 -2.25 -5.17
C THR A 259 29.97 -2.84 -4.05
N GLN A 260 29.77 -4.16 -3.98
CA GLN A 260 29.08 -4.82 -2.86
C GLN A 260 29.74 -4.54 -1.52
N SER A 261 31.09 -4.60 -1.46
CA SER A 261 31.86 -4.30 -0.24
C SER A 261 31.67 -2.86 0.21
N PHE A 262 31.59 -1.92 -0.72
CA PHE A 262 31.31 -0.52 -0.39
C PHE A 262 29.87 -0.32 0.08
N ILE A 263 28.90 -0.85 -0.66
CA ILE A 263 27.46 -0.68 -0.38
C ILE A 263 27.07 -1.32 0.96
N SER A 264 27.71 -2.41 1.37
CA SER A 264 27.45 -3.02 2.68
C SER A 264 27.72 -2.08 3.85
N LYS A 265 28.54 -1.04 3.68
CA LYS A 265 28.78 -0.01 4.70
C LYS A 265 27.55 0.85 5.02
N PHE A 266 26.54 0.85 4.15
CA PHE A 266 25.25 1.49 4.38
C PHE A 266 24.26 0.60 5.17
N GLY A 267 24.72 -0.57 5.63
CA GLY A 267 23.94 -1.49 6.46
C GLY A 267 23.20 -2.57 5.69
N PHE A 268 23.39 -2.67 4.38
CA PHE A 268 22.85 -3.79 3.59
C PHE A 268 23.63 -5.09 3.84
N SER A 269 22.92 -6.19 4.00
CA SER A 269 23.57 -7.52 4.08
C SER A 269 24.19 -7.88 2.72
N LYS A 270 25.49 -8.17 2.72
CA LYS A 270 26.21 -8.55 1.51
C LYS A 270 25.59 -9.78 0.81
N SER A 271 25.06 -10.73 1.56
CA SER A 271 24.43 -11.94 1.03
C SER A 271 23.13 -11.68 0.27
N ARG A 272 22.51 -10.50 0.45
CA ARG A 272 21.31 -10.10 -0.27
C ARG A 272 21.57 -9.19 -1.47
N LEU A 273 22.80 -8.74 -1.65
CA LEU A 273 23.19 -7.97 -2.82
C LEU A 273 23.33 -8.92 -4.02
N ALA A 274 22.67 -8.59 -5.12
CA ALA A 274 22.74 -9.39 -6.34
C ALA A 274 24.19 -9.58 -6.80
N PRO A 275 24.58 -10.80 -7.19
CA PRO A 275 25.97 -11.12 -7.57
C PRO A 275 26.30 -10.77 -9.03
N ASP A 276 25.42 -10.11 -9.73
CA ASP A 276 25.50 -9.79 -11.15
C ASP A 276 25.20 -8.32 -11.45
N LEU A 277 25.24 -7.92 -12.73
CA LEU A 277 25.05 -6.54 -13.16
C LEU A 277 23.65 -5.99 -12.95
N SER A 278 22.65 -6.83 -12.67
CA SER A 278 21.31 -6.37 -12.32
C SER A 278 21.27 -5.58 -11.01
N LEU A 279 22.28 -5.74 -10.15
CA LEU A 279 22.51 -4.93 -8.95
C LEU A 279 22.45 -3.43 -9.25
N ALA A 280 22.96 -2.98 -10.40
CA ALA A 280 22.93 -1.59 -10.83
C ALA A 280 21.50 -1.03 -11.01
N LEU A 281 20.53 -1.91 -11.24
CA LEU A 281 19.11 -1.57 -11.40
C LEU A 281 18.29 -1.80 -10.12
N GLY A 282 18.95 -2.25 -9.04
CA GLY A 282 18.30 -2.53 -7.77
C GLY A 282 17.47 -3.80 -7.76
N SER A 283 17.95 -4.89 -8.40
CA SER A 283 17.32 -6.21 -8.38
C SER A 283 17.24 -6.83 -6.99
N SER A 284 18.09 -6.39 -6.07
CA SER A 284 18.07 -6.83 -4.68
C SER A 284 16.83 -6.32 -3.93
N SER A 285 16.37 -7.13 -2.97
CA SER A 285 15.17 -6.85 -2.17
C SER A 285 15.55 -6.45 -0.76
N PHE A 286 15.00 -5.31 -0.28
CA PHE A 286 15.25 -4.77 1.04
C PHE A 286 13.97 -4.27 1.68
N SER A 287 13.92 -4.30 3.02
CA SER A 287 12.80 -3.70 3.74
C SER A 287 12.85 -2.16 3.66
N PRO A 288 11.69 -1.46 3.75
CA PRO A 288 11.68 0.00 3.89
C PRO A 288 12.55 0.51 5.05
N ALA A 289 12.64 -0.23 6.17
CA ALA A 289 13.52 0.11 7.28
C ALA A 289 15.00 0.08 6.89
N GLU A 290 15.44 -0.92 6.14
CA GLU A 290 16.81 -1.00 5.64
C GLU A 290 17.12 0.13 4.66
N MET A 291 16.18 0.42 3.76
CA MET A 291 16.33 1.49 2.78
C MET A 291 16.43 2.87 3.45
N VAL A 292 15.53 3.21 4.39
CA VAL A 292 15.58 4.51 5.07
C VAL A 292 16.86 4.66 5.91
N ARG A 293 17.31 3.58 6.56
CA ARG A 293 18.60 3.59 7.28
C ARG A 293 19.76 3.87 6.33
N ALA A 294 19.81 3.20 5.19
CA ALA A 294 20.88 3.41 4.21
C ALA A 294 20.89 4.84 3.65
N TYR A 295 19.71 5.40 3.38
CA TYR A 295 19.59 6.81 2.98
C TYR A 295 19.98 7.80 4.09
N SER A 296 19.70 7.47 5.36
CA SER A 296 20.15 8.29 6.49
C SER A 296 21.68 8.34 6.58
N ILE A 297 22.36 7.21 6.34
CA ILE A 297 23.83 7.15 6.27
C ILE A 297 24.36 7.91 5.06
N LEU A 298 23.64 7.89 3.93
CA LEU A 298 24.01 8.67 2.75
C LEU A 298 23.93 10.18 3.01
N ALA A 299 22.93 10.62 3.80
CA ALA A 299 22.75 12.02 4.18
C ALA A 299 23.76 12.48 5.26
N HIS A 300 24.12 11.60 6.20
CA HIS A 300 25.08 11.85 7.30
C HIS A 300 26.06 10.67 7.42
N PRO A 301 27.09 10.62 6.59
CA PRO A 301 28.02 9.48 6.52
C PRO A 301 28.82 9.24 7.82
N GLU A 302 29.00 10.28 8.63
CA GLU A 302 29.67 10.22 9.93
C GLU A 302 28.84 9.56 11.03
N LYS A 303 27.49 9.51 10.84
CA LYS A 303 26.54 8.96 11.80
C LYS A 303 25.91 7.69 11.28
N ARG A 304 26.39 6.54 11.74
CA ARG A 304 25.90 5.22 11.34
C ARG A 304 24.94 4.62 12.37
N ASN A 305 24.04 5.43 12.89
CA ASN A 305 23.13 5.04 13.95
C ASN A 305 22.12 3.97 13.49
N GLY A 306 21.71 3.11 14.42
CA GLY A 306 20.56 2.25 14.22
C GLY A 306 19.26 3.06 14.26
N LEU A 307 18.18 2.48 13.73
CA LEU A 307 16.86 3.06 13.88
C LEU A 307 16.31 2.74 15.27
N PHE A 308 15.70 3.72 15.94
CA PHE A 308 15.12 3.53 17.27
C PHE A 308 13.83 4.34 17.45
N PHE A 309 12.96 3.84 18.34
CA PHE A 309 11.72 4.49 18.77
C PHE A 309 11.85 5.12 20.16
N ILE A 310 12.62 4.47 21.03
CA ILE A 310 12.74 4.82 22.43
C ILE A 310 14.10 5.47 22.63
N GLU A 311 14.10 6.73 22.99
CA GLU A 311 15.31 7.49 23.26
C GLU A 311 15.75 7.30 24.71
N LYS A 312 14.78 7.30 25.64
CA LYS A 312 15.06 7.25 27.07
C LYS A 312 13.93 6.56 27.85
N ILE A 313 14.31 5.74 28.84
CA ILE A 313 13.38 5.17 29.81
C ILE A 313 13.82 5.64 31.21
N VAL A 314 12.88 6.18 31.98
CA VAL A 314 13.09 6.57 33.38
C VAL A 314 12.17 5.80 34.30
N ASN A 315 12.63 5.49 35.50
CA ASN A 315 11.80 4.88 36.53
C ASN A 315 10.91 5.91 37.25
N ARG A 316 10.10 5.48 38.24
CA ARG A 316 9.21 6.36 39.03
C ARG A 316 9.95 7.43 39.78
N ASN A 317 11.23 7.23 40.11
CA ASN A 317 12.06 8.16 40.91
C ASN A 317 12.81 9.16 39.98
N GLY A 318 12.61 9.09 38.64
CA GLY A 318 13.30 9.94 37.69
C GLY A 318 14.70 9.44 37.29
N GLU A 319 15.12 8.25 37.76
CA GLU A 319 16.41 7.67 37.39
C GLU A 319 16.34 7.05 35.98
N THR A 320 17.34 7.33 35.16
CA THR A 320 17.46 6.77 33.81
C THR A 320 17.78 5.28 33.86
N ILE A 321 16.91 4.44 33.28
CA ILE A 321 17.10 2.99 33.14
C ILE A 321 17.75 2.69 31.79
N PHE A 322 17.41 3.48 30.77
CA PHE A 322 17.92 3.33 29.39
C PHE A 322 18.00 4.70 28.72
N GLU A 323 19.08 4.92 27.99
CA GLU A 323 19.32 6.11 27.17
C GLU A 323 20.22 5.76 25.99
#